data_92cb209d7ebd652051397f4136c9abda
#
_entry.id   92cb209d7ebd652051397f4136c9abda
#
_cell.length_a   1.000
_cell.length_b   1.000
_cell.length_c   1.000
_cell.angle_alpha   90.00
_cell.angle_beta   90.00
_cell.angle_gamma   90.00
#
_symmetry.space_group_name_H-M   'P 1'
#
loop_
_entity.id
_entity.type
_entity.pdbx_description
1 polymer ?
#
loop_
_entity_poly.entity_id
_entity_poly.type
_entity_poly.pdbx_seq_one_letter_code
_entity_poly.pdbx_strand_id
1 'polypeptide(L)' 'MKVSLIGQIAEIDREIALRQRVYPEQMRKGKMRQAEADLLMQRIQAVRASLMFLQEHENEIRAMIAAKKTVA' A
#
# COMPACT_ATOMS: atom_id res chain seq x y z
N MET A 1 -17.28 -9.61 0.36
CA MET A 1 -17.07 -8.52 1.37
C MET A 1 -16.12 -7.49 0.80
N LYS A 2 -16.50 -6.22 0.85
CA LYS A 2 -15.61 -5.14 0.43
C LYS A 2 -14.79 -4.66 1.63
N VAL A 3 -13.49 -4.61 1.45
CA VAL A 3 -12.58 -4.04 2.45
C VAL A 3 -12.40 -2.55 2.13
N SER A 4 -12.61 -1.70 3.12
CA SER A 4 -12.46 -0.24 2.95
C SER A 4 -11.02 0.15 2.64
N LEU A 5 -10.82 1.32 2.02
CA LEU A 5 -9.48 1.86 1.80
C LEU A 5 -8.77 2.13 3.12
N ILE A 6 -9.50 2.60 4.13
CA ILE A 6 -8.93 2.79 5.47
C ILE A 6 -8.36 1.49 6.01
N GLY A 7 -9.11 0.39 5.88
CA GLY A 7 -8.65 -0.93 6.32
C GLY A 7 -7.43 -1.43 5.53
N GLN A 8 -7.42 -1.20 4.23
CA GLN A 8 -6.30 -1.57 3.37
C GLN A 8 -5.03 -0.80 3.73
N ILE A 9 -5.16 0.51 3.98
CA ILE A 9 -4.03 1.34 4.38
C ILE A 9 -3.50 0.90 5.75
N ALA A 10 -4.40 0.60 6.70
CA ALA A 10 -4.00 0.11 8.02
C ALA A 10 -3.20 -1.19 7.90
N GLU A 11 -3.60 -2.11 7.01
CA GLU A 11 -2.88 -3.37 6.80
C GLU A 11 -1.49 -3.12 6.20
N ILE A 12 -1.40 -2.22 5.23
CA ILE A 12 -0.12 -1.85 4.63
C ILE A 12 0.80 -1.17 5.66
N ASP A 13 0.28 -0.30 6.50
CA ASP A 13 1.06 0.33 7.56
C ASP A 13 1.59 -0.71 8.56
N ARG A 14 0.79 -1.71 8.88
CA ARG A 14 1.21 -2.81 9.74
C ARG A 14 2.32 -3.63 9.09
N GLU A 15 2.20 -3.89 7.79
CA GLU A 15 3.22 -4.62 7.02
C GLU A 15 4.53 -3.85 6.96
N ILE A 16 4.47 -2.53 6.72
CA ILE A 16 5.66 -1.69 6.70
C ILE A 16 6.37 -1.73 8.06
N ALA A 17 5.63 -1.59 9.15
CA ALA A 17 6.20 -1.64 10.49
C ALA A 17 6.87 -2.99 10.76
N LEU A 18 6.25 -4.09 10.31
CA LEU A 18 6.82 -5.43 10.43
C LEU A 18 8.14 -5.54 9.67
N ARG A 19 8.18 -5.06 8.43
CA ARG A 19 9.40 -5.09 7.60
C ARG A 19 10.53 -4.25 8.20
N GLN A 20 10.21 -3.09 8.78
CA GLN A 20 11.19 -2.24 9.45
C GLN A 20 11.87 -2.96 10.61
N ARG A 21 11.16 -3.87 11.26
CA ARG A 21 11.70 -4.67 12.36
C ARG A 21 12.43 -5.92 11.86
N VAL A 22 11.85 -6.61 10.87
CA VAL A 22 12.32 -7.92 10.40
C VAL A 22 13.52 -7.80 9.45
N TYR A 23 13.52 -6.82 8.54
CA TYR A 23 14.56 -6.73 7.52
C TYR A 23 15.96 -6.50 8.09
N PRO A 24 16.18 -5.60 9.07
CA PRO A 24 17.51 -5.47 9.67
C PRO A 24 18.01 -6.79 10.29
N GLU A 25 17.12 -7.54 10.92
CA GLU A 25 17.47 -8.84 11.51
C GLU A 25 17.85 -9.85 10.43
N GLN A 26 17.10 -9.90 9.34
CA GLN A 26 17.40 -10.79 8.22
C GLN A 26 18.72 -10.42 7.53
N MET A 27 19.02 -9.14 7.41
CA MET A 27 20.29 -8.68 6.86
C MET A 27 21.45 -9.06 7.79
N ARG A 28 21.28 -8.89 9.09
CA ARG A 28 22.28 -9.26 10.07
C ARG A 28 22.60 -10.74 10.01
N LYS A 29 21.60 -11.59 9.78
CA LYS A 29 21.76 -13.05 9.65
C LYS A 29 22.27 -13.49 8.27
N GLY A 30 22.48 -12.56 7.35
CA GLY A 30 22.91 -12.87 6.00
C GLY A 30 21.84 -13.50 5.11
N LYS A 31 20.58 -13.43 5.52
CA LYS A 31 19.45 -14.00 4.77
C LYS A 31 18.83 -13.04 3.78
N MET A 32 19.21 -11.78 3.82
CA MET A 32 18.68 -10.73 2.97
C MET A 32 19.77 -9.70 2.69
N ARG A 33 19.86 -9.26 1.44
CA ARG A 33 20.81 -8.22 1.02
C ARG A 33 20.17 -6.85 1.21
N GLN A 34 21.00 -5.83 1.44
CA GLN A 34 20.54 -4.44 1.56
C GLN A 34 19.74 -3.99 0.35
N ALA A 35 20.24 -4.29 -0.86
CA ALA A 35 19.54 -3.91 -2.09
C ALA A 35 18.15 -4.53 -2.19
N GLU A 36 18.02 -5.79 -1.76
CA GLU A 36 16.73 -6.48 -1.74
C GLU A 36 15.76 -5.83 -0.75
N ALA A 37 16.25 -5.54 0.46
CA ALA A 37 15.45 -4.88 1.49
C ALA A 37 14.96 -3.51 1.01
N ASP A 38 15.86 -2.72 0.40
CA ASP A 38 15.53 -1.40 -0.13
C ASP A 38 14.46 -1.49 -1.22
N LEU A 39 14.60 -2.43 -2.14
CA LEU A 39 13.64 -2.62 -3.23
C LEU A 39 12.26 -2.99 -2.68
N LEU A 40 12.20 -3.94 -1.75
CA LEU A 40 10.94 -4.41 -1.18
C LEU A 40 10.26 -3.31 -0.35
N MET A 41 11.03 -2.48 0.36
CA MET A 41 10.49 -1.33 1.07
C MET A 41 9.94 -0.28 0.11
N GLN A 42 10.65 0.01 -0.97
CA GLN A 42 10.17 0.95 -1.99
C GLN A 42 8.86 0.47 -2.59
N ARG A 43 8.76 -0.83 -2.87
CA ARG A 43 7.54 -1.41 -3.45
C ARG A 43 6.34 -1.29 -2.51
N ILE A 44 6.51 -1.62 -1.24
CA ILE A 44 5.38 -1.54 -0.29
C ILE A 44 4.97 -0.09 -0.03
N GLN A 45 5.94 0.83 0.00
CA GLN A 45 5.65 2.25 0.13
C GLN A 45 4.91 2.80 -1.10
N ALA A 46 5.24 2.30 -2.28
CA ALA A 46 4.53 2.65 -3.51
C ALA A 46 3.08 2.17 -3.48
N VAL A 47 2.83 0.97 -2.96
CA VAL A 47 1.47 0.45 -2.75
C VAL A 47 0.71 1.37 -1.80
N ARG A 48 1.34 1.78 -0.71
CA ARG A 48 0.73 2.71 0.24
C ARG A 48 0.36 4.04 -0.43
N ALA A 49 1.28 4.58 -1.22
CA ALA A 49 1.04 5.84 -1.94
C ALA A 49 -0.16 5.73 -2.88
N SER A 50 -0.29 4.61 -3.59
CA SER A 50 -1.44 4.36 -4.48
C SER A 50 -2.76 4.31 -3.70
N LEU A 51 -2.77 3.65 -2.55
CA LEU A 51 -3.95 3.58 -1.70
C LEU A 51 -4.33 4.95 -1.14
N MET A 52 -3.33 5.73 -0.74
CA MET A 52 -3.56 7.10 -0.26
C MET A 52 -4.13 7.99 -1.36
N PHE A 53 -3.63 7.84 -2.58
CA PHE A 53 -4.16 8.56 -3.74
C PHE A 53 -5.64 8.19 -3.96
N LEU A 54 -5.96 6.91 -3.94
CA LEU A 54 -7.34 6.45 -4.10
C LEU A 54 -8.25 6.98 -2.99
N GLN A 55 -7.77 7.00 -1.75
CA GLN A 55 -8.54 7.51 -0.62
C GLN A 55 -8.81 9.02 -0.77
N GLU A 56 -7.79 9.77 -1.16
CA GLU A 56 -7.89 11.21 -1.35
C GLU A 56 -8.91 11.56 -2.43
N HIS A 57 -8.97 10.76 -3.50
CA HIS A 57 -9.83 11.00 -4.66
C HIS A 57 -11.06 10.09 -4.71
N GLU A 58 -11.37 9.40 -3.64
CA GLU A 58 -12.45 8.40 -3.63
C GLU A 58 -13.79 8.97 -4.07
N ASN A 59 -14.16 10.14 -3.55
CA ASN A 59 -15.44 10.77 -3.89
C ASN A 59 -15.51 11.18 -5.36
N GLU A 60 -14.41 11.71 -5.90
CA GLU A 60 -14.31 12.09 -7.31
C GLU A 60 -14.42 10.87 -8.22
N ILE A 61 -13.73 9.78 -7.86
CA ILE A 61 -13.75 8.53 -8.63
C ILE A 61 -15.16 7.94 -8.63
N ARG A 62 -15.84 7.91 -7.48
CA ARG A 62 -17.21 7.41 -7.36
C ARG A 62 -18.18 8.25 -8.20
N ALA A 63 -18.01 9.57 -8.19
CA ALA A 63 -18.82 10.48 -9.00
C ALA A 63 -18.62 10.23 -10.48
N MET A 64 -17.39 10.02 -10.93
CA MET A 64 -17.09 9.70 -12.31
C MET A 64 -17.72 8.38 -12.77
N ILE A 65 -17.63 7.36 -11.93
CA ILE A 65 -18.22 6.05 -12.22
C ILE A 65 -19.75 6.16 -12.29
N ALA A 66 -20.36 6.88 -11.36
CA ALA A 66 -21.82 7.10 -11.36
C ALA A 66 -22.26 7.85 -12.60
N ALA A 67 -21.51 8.88 -13.04
CA ALA A 67 -21.81 9.62 -14.25
C ALA A 67 -21.75 8.72 -15.50
N LYS A 68 -20.77 7.83 -15.58
CA LYS A 68 -20.65 6.88 -16.69
C LYS A 68 -21.81 5.88 -16.72
N LYS A 69 -22.34 5.50 -15.57
CA LYS A 69 -23.47 4.56 -15.49
C LYS A 69 -24.79 5.20 -15.92
N THR A 70 -24.91 6.52 -15.76
CA THR A 70 -26.13 7.25 -16.11
C THR A 70 -26.15 7.69 -17.58
N VAL A 71 -25.01 7.69 -18.26
CA VAL A 71 -24.89 7.98 -19.70
C VAL A 71 -24.97 6.64 -20.43
N ALA A 72 -26.16 6.17 -20.63
CA ALA A 72 -26.39 4.94 -21.38
C ALA A 72 -26.51 5.22 -22.87
#